data_e91e7ad551195eecb238d723cc55d301
#
_entry.id   e91e7ad551195eecb238d723cc55d301
#
_cell.length_a   1.000
_cell.length_b   1.000
_cell.length_c   1.000
_cell.angle_alpha   90.00
_cell.angle_beta   90.00
_cell.angle_gamma   90.00
#
_symmetry.space_group_name_H-M   'P 1'
#
loop_
_entity.id
_entity.type
_entity.pdbx_description
1 polymer ?
#
loop_
_entity_poly.entity_id
_entity_poly.type
_entity_poly.pdbx_seq_one_letter_code
_entity_poly.pdbx_strand_id
1 'polypeptide(L)'
;MNNKPDIREKALKFGLGYPLDYELVMLILGAGNRQMSVETMSRKIVDVLDSANTDDMVEKLLKMKGIGQSKALAVASAIELGKRRTCHLGAHIQSPADIIPFVNHYAMNGKEHFLAVTLNGGHNIIQIHVVSIGTTNSTYAHPREVFHEAIKENASAVIVCHNHPSGMVEPSEEDIKCTKKLLDASEIIGIPLLDHIIIDCNSYYSFLESGLLEKLQLPEV
;
A
#
# COMPACT_ATOMS: atom_id res chain seq x y z
N MET A 1 23.45 34.24 -20.49
CA MET A 1 22.59 33.03 -20.49
C MET A 1 22.29 32.70 -19.03
N ASN A 2 21.10 32.99 -18.56
CA ASN A 2 20.68 32.65 -17.20
C ASN A 2 20.47 31.11 -17.12
N ASN A 3 21.51 30.42 -16.64
CA ASN A 3 21.44 28.99 -16.40
C ASN A 3 20.61 28.78 -15.11
N LYS A 4 19.26 28.82 -15.22
CA LYS A 4 18.42 28.34 -14.12
C LYS A 4 18.74 26.87 -13.95
N PRO A 5 19.12 26.41 -12.74
CA PRO A 5 19.43 25.00 -12.49
C PRO A 5 18.23 24.14 -12.93
N ASP A 6 18.53 23.05 -13.65
CA ASP A 6 17.52 22.09 -14.09
C ASP A 6 16.75 21.56 -12.88
N ILE A 7 15.44 21.38 -13.01
CA ILE A 7 14.58 20.85 -11.93
C ILE A 7 15.11 19.50 -11.40
N ARG A 8 15.76 18.69 -12.23
CA ARG A 8 16.39 17.43 -11.83
C ARG A 8 17.54 17.66 -10.86
N GLU A 9 18.39 18.66 -11.12
CA GLU A 9 19.51 19.03 -10.24
C GLU A 9 18.98 19.53 -8.90
N LYS A 10 17.89 20.33 -8.92
CA LYS A 10 17.25 20.79 -7.67
C LYS A 10 16.65 19.65 -6.88
N ALA A 11 15.92 18.73 -7.53
CA ALA A 11 15.31 17.58 -6.87
C ALA A 11 16.36 16.64 -6.25
N LEU A 12 17.50 16.44 -6.93
CA LEU A 12 18.62 15.65 -6.41
C LEU A 12 19.30 16.33 -5.21
N LYS A 13 19.41 17.66 -5.22
CA LYS A 13 20.08 18.42 -4.16
C LYS A 13 19.21 18.64 -2.93
N PHE A 14 17.93 18.91 -3.11
CA PHE A 14 17.02 19.35 -2.05
C PHE A 14 15.90 18.35 -1.74
N GLY A 15 15.85 17.22 -2.45
CA GLY A 15 14.80 16.21 -2.31
C GLY A 15 13.52 16.53 -3.09
N LEU A 16 12.63 15.52 -3.20
CA LEU A 16 11.37 15.64 -3.94
C LEU A 16 10.29 16.48 -3.25
N GLY A 17 10.47 16.86 -1.99
CA GLY A 17 9.60 17.81 -1.30
C GLY A 17 9.83 19.26 -1.68
N TYR A 18 10.91 19.58 -2.42
CA TYR A 18 11.24 20.94 -2.83
C TYR A 18 10.50 21.41 -4.10
N PRO A 19 10.34 20.56 -5.19
CA PRO A 19 9.64 20.96 -6.39
C PRO A 19 8.17 21.28 -6.17
N LEU A 20 7.63 22.22 -6.97
CA LEU A 20 6.19 22.47 -7.05
C LEU A 20 5.50 21.36 -7.85
N ASP A 21 4.18 21.20 -7.73
CA ASP A 21 3.40 20.11 -8.35
C ASP A 21 3.63 20.01 -9.86
N TYR A 22 3.61 21.14 -10.60
CA TYR A 22 3.91 21.12 -12.03
C TYR A 22 5.36 20.70 -12.33
N GLU A 23 6.31 20.98 -11.44
CA GLU A 23 7.70 20.56 -11.56
C GLU A 23 7.86 19.05 -11.30
N LEU A 24 7.08 18.48 -10.39
CA LEU A 24 6.99 17.02 -10.21
C LEU A 24 6.43 16.35 -11.47
N VAL A 25 5.37 16.92 -12.05
CA VAL A 25 4.84 16.45 -13.35
C VAL A 25 5.87 16.58 -14.46
N MET A 26 6.72 17.65 -14.49
CA MET A 26 7.83 17.77 -15.43
C MET A 26 8.84 16.63 -15.29
N LEU A 27 9.14 16.22 -14.06
CA LEU A 27 10.04 15.07 -13.80
C LEU A 27 9.45 13.76 -14.29
N ILE A 28 8.14 13.52 -14.11
CA ILE A 28 7.42 12.34 -14.60
C ILE A 28 7.43 12.30 -16.15
N LEU A 29 7.16 13.42 -16.80
CA LEU A 29 7.05 13.51 -18.27
C LEU A 29 8.41 13.48 -18.97
N GLY A 30 9.45 13.95 -18.33
CA GLY A 30 10.81 14.04 -18.86
C GLY A 30 11.02 15.10 -19.95
N ALA A 31 10.11 15.20 -20.91
CA ALA A 31 10.21 16.12 -22.05
C ALA A 31 8.83 16.59 -22.55
N GLY A 32 8.80 17.77 -23.16
CA GLY A 32 7.66 18.26 -23.93
C GLY A 32 7.50 17.56 -25.28
N ASN A 33 6.88 18.25 -26.21
CA ASN A 33 6.79 17.83 -27.62
C ASN A 33 7.06 19.04 -28.55
N ARG A 34 6.94 18.84 -29.88
CA ARG A 34 7.16 19.90 -30.87
C ARG A 34 6.20 21.10 -30.73
N GLN A 35 5.04 20.92 -30.11
CA GLN A 35 3.98 21.93 -30.00
C GLN A 35 3.97 22.63 -28.64
N MET A 36 4.51 22.01 -27.59
CA MET A 36 4.39 22.48 -26.23
C MET A 36 5.59 22.11 -25.38
N SER A 37 6.13 23.08 -24.63
CA SER A 37 7.21 22.82 -23.67
C SER A 37 6.72 21.88 -22.55
N VAL A 38 7.63 21.16 -21.92
CA VAL A 38 7.28 20.30 -20.77
C VAL A 38 6.67 21.11 -19.65
N GLU A 39 7.16 22.32 -19.38
CA GLU A 39 6.61 23.20 -18.34
C GLU A 39 5.15 23.58 -18.60
N THR A 40 4.86 24.09 -19.83
CA THR A 40 3.49 24.48 -20.21
C THR A 40 2.55 23.28 -20.16
N MET A 41 3.02 22.10 -20.58
CA MET A 41 2.27 20.86 -20.55
C MET A 41 1.95 20.45 -19.11
N SER A 42 2.94 20.50 -18.24
CA SER A 42 2.81 20.11 -16.83
C SER A 42 1.86 21.02 -16.05
N ARG A 43 1.88 22.34 -16.27
CA ARG A 43 0.92 23.26 -15.67
C ARG A 43 -0.51 22.92 -16.06
N LYS A 44 -0.78 22.67 -17.33
CA LYS A 44 -2.10 22.26 -17.80
C LYS A 44 -2.54 20.91 -17.25
N ILE A 45 -1.60 19.99 -17.03
CA ILE A 45 -1.90 18.70 -16.39
C ILE A 45 -2.33 18.95 -14.95
N VAL A 46 -1.63 19.79 -14.17
CA VAL A 46 -2.02 20.13 -12.80
C VAL A 46 -3.43 20.72 -12.77
N ASP A 47 -3.77 21.66 -13.67
CA ASP A 47 -5.14 22.21 -13.78
C ASP A 47 -6.20 21.11 -13.97
N VAL A 48 -5.87 20.06 -14.75
CA VAL A 48 -6.76 18.91 -14.93
C VAL A 48 -6.83 18.06 -13.66
N LEU A 49 -5.70 17.83 -12.99
CA LEU A 49 -5.66 17.04 -11.75
C LEU A 49 -6.47 17.70 -10.64
N ASP A 50 -6.42 19.03 -10.54
CA ASP A 50 -7.18 19.81 -9.54
C ASP A 50 -8.70 19.76 -9.77
N SER A 51 -9.14 19.50 -11.02
CA SER A 51 -10.54 19.50 -11.43
C SER A 51 -11.14 18.11 -11.72
N ALA A 52 -10.30 17.07 -11.77
CA ALA A 52 -10.72 15.73 -12.19
C ALA A 52 -11.02 14.83 -10.99
N ASN A 53 -12.10 14.03 -11.10
CA ASN A 53 -12.21 12.82 -10.30
C ASN A 53 -11.24 11.76 -10.84
N THR A 54 -10.82 10.85 -9.98
CA THR A 54 -9.83 9.81 -10.32
C THR A 54 -10.26 8.94 -11.49
N ASP A 55 -11.56 8.65 -11.58
CA ASP A 55 -12.12 7.69 -12.54
C ASP A 55 -12.11 8.23 -13.99
N ASP A 56 -12.16 9.56 -14.19
CA ASP A 56 -12.17 10.18 -15.51
C ASP A 56 -10.83 10.87 -15.88
N MET A 57 -9.82 10.77 -15.02
CA MET A 57 -8.53 11.45 -15.18
C MET A 57 -7.83 11.08 -16.48
N VAL A 58 -7.72 9.80 -16.81
CA VAL A 58 -7.04 9.33 -18.04
C VAL A 58 -7.76 9.88 -19.26
N GLU A 59 -9.09 9.85 -19.29
CA GLU A 59 -9.90 10.37 -20.39
C GLU A 59 -9.71 11.88 -20.56
N LYS A 60 -9.70 12.65 -19.47
CA LYS A 60 -9.44 14.09 -19.49
C LYS A 60 -8.04 14.43 -19.98
N LEU A 61 -7.03 13.69 -19.52
CA LEU A 61 -5.66 13.86 -19.99
C LEU A 61 -5.51 13.55 -21.48
N LEU A 62 -6.18 12.52 -22.01
CA LEU A 62 -6.17 12.17 -23.43
C LEU A 62 -6.86 13.21 -24.34
N LYS A 63 -7.84 13.96 -23.81
CA LYS A 63 -8.49 15.08 -24.51
C LYS A 63 -7.60 16.32 -24.63
N MET A 64 -6.49 16.37 -23.87
CA MET A 64 -5.58 17.51 -23.92
C MET A 64 -4.73 17.48 -25.20
N LYS A 65 -4.72 18.59 -25.95
CA LYS A 65 -3.90 18.73 -27.15
C LYS A 65 -2.42 18.57 -26.80
N GLY A 66 -1.76 17.60 -27.43
CA GLY A 66 -0.33 17.33 -27.24
C GLY A 66 0.00 16.28 -26.17
N ILE A 67 -1.01 15.71 -25.51
CA ILE A 67 -0.84 14.58 -24.59
C ILE A 67 -1.26 13.30 -25.34
N GLY A 68 -0.30 12.39 -25.53
CA GLY A 68 -0.56 11.04 -26.05
C GLY A 68 -0.75 10.02 -24.91
N GLN A 69 -1.15 8.80 -25.29
CA GLN A 69 -1.40 7.71 -24.33
C GLN A 69 -0.24 7.49 -23.34
N SER A 70 0.99 7.47 -23.83
CA SER A 70 2.17 7.23 -22.99
C SER A 70 2.28 8.24 -21.84
N LYS A 71 2.08 9.54 -22.13
CA LYS A 71 2.18 10.60 -21.10
C LYS A 71 0.97 10.61 -20.16
N ALA A 72 -0.24 10.41 -20.70
CA ALA A 72 -1.45 10.31 -19.89
C ALA A 72 -1.35 9.14 -18.90
N LEU A 73 -0.93 7.97 -19.38
CA LEU A 73 -0.76 6.80 -18.53
C LEU A 73 0.39 6.96 -17.53
N ALA A 74 1.51 7.60 -17.90
CA ALA A 74 2.61 7.83 -16.97
C ALA A 74 2.17 8.67 -15.76
N VAL A 75 1.42 9.75 -15.99
CA VAL A 75 0.89 10.60 -14.91
C VAL A 75 -0.15 9.83 -14.08
N ALA A 76 -1.12 9.21 -14.74
CA ALA A 76 -2.18 8.46 -14.04
C ALA A 76 -1.62 7.29 -13.22
N SER A 77 -0.64 6.56 -13.76
CA SER A 77 0.02 5.45 -13.06
C SER A 77 0.84 5.93 -11.87
N ALA A 78 1.51 7.08 -11.95
CA ALA A 78 2.25 7.65 -10.83
C ALA A 78 1.30 8.03 -9.68
N ILE A 79 0.15 8.62 -9.99
CA ILE A 79 -0.88 8.97 -9.01
C ILE A 79 -1.48 7.71 -8.39
N GLU A 80 -1.83 6.72 -9.20
CA GLU A 80 -2.39 5.45 -8.73
C GLU A 80 -1.39 4.71 -7.84
N LEU A 81 -0.10 4.67 -8.23
CA LEU A 81 0.95 4.09 -7.41
C LEU A 81 1.09 4.83 -6.07
N GLY A 82 1.07 6.17 -6.09
CA GLY A 82 1.09 7.00 -4.89
C GLY A 82 -0.09 6.67 -3.97
N LYS A 83 -1.30 6.61 -4.50
CA LYS A 83 -2.50 6.20 -3.74
C LYS A 83 -2.32 4.85 -3.08
N ARG A 84 -1.95 3.81 -3.84
CA ARG A 84 -1.74 2.45 -3.30
C ARG A 84 -0.70 2.41 -2.19
N ARG A 85 0.26 3.31 -2.21
CA ARG A 85 1.33 3.38 -1.21
C ARG A 85 1.01 4.26 0.01
N THR A 86 0.05 5.17 -0.10
CA THR A 86 -0.20 6.18 0.94
C THR A 86 -1.67 6.29 1.38
N CYS A 87 -2.64 5.79 0.61
CA CYS A 87 -4.06 5.95 0.94
C CYS A 87 -4.47 5.26 2.24
N HIS A 88 -3.67 4.29 2.71
CA HIS A 88 -3.89 3.60 3.97
C HIS A 88 -3.43 4.42 5.19
N LEU A 89 -2.55 5.41 5.01
CA LEU A 89 -2.02 6.19 6.13
C LEU A 89 -3.12 6.96 6.84
N GLY A 90 -3.27 6.70 8.14
CA GLY A 90 -4.29 7.33 8.97
C GLY A 90 -5.71 6.80 8.77
N ALA A 91 -5.95 5.80 7.91
CA ALA A 91 -7.26 5.16 7.81
C ALA A 91 -7.63 4.45 9.11
N HIS A 92 -8.84 4.70 9.60
CA HIS A 92 -9.34 4.13 10.85
C HIS A 92 -9.94 2.75 10.60
N ILE A 93 -9.52 1.77 11.40
CA ILE A 93 -9.94 0.37 11.29
C ILE A 93 -10.88 0.04 12.47
N GLN A 94 -12.11 -0.29 12.16
CA GLN A 94 -13.13 -0.74 13.13
C GLN A 94 -13.48 -2.21 12.94
N SER A 95 -13.33 -2.71 11.73
CA SER A 95 -13.64 -4.08 11.36
C SER A 95 -12.59 -4.64 10.40
N PRO A 96 -12.47 -5.97 10.25
CA PRO A 96 -11.59 -6.58 9.26
C PRO A 96 -11.87 -6.12 7.83
N ALA A 97 -13.12 -5.83 7.47
CA ALA A 97 -13.52 -5.35 6.16
C ALA A 97 -12.85 -4.01 5.79
N ASP A 98 -12.53 -3.15 6.78
CA ASP A 98 -11.93 -1.84 6.54
C ASP A 98 -10.49 -1.93 6.01
N ILE A 99 -9.82 -3.06 6.21
CA ILE A 99 -8.45 -3.30 5.70
C ILE A 99 -8.46 -3.71 4.23
N ILE A 100 -9.51 -4.40 3.78
CA ILE A 100 -9.58 -5.02 2.45
C ILE A 100 -9.24 -4.04 1.31
N PRO A 101 -9.78 -2.80 1.26
CA PRO A 101 -9.46 -1.85 0.18
C PRO A 101 -7.96 -1.54 0.04
N PHE A 102 -7.20 -1.65 1.14
CA PHE A 102 -5.78 -1.32 1.17
C PHE A 102 -4.87 -2.50 0.81
N VAL A 103 -5.35 -3.73 0.98
CA VAL A 103 -4.56 -4.96 0.75
C VAL A 103 -5.04 -5.77 -0.46
N ASN A 104 -6.23 -5.50 -1.00
CA ASN A 104 -6.85 -6.29 -2.08
C ASN A 104 -6.00 -6.37 -3.36
N HIS A 105 -5.16 -5.36 -3.63
CA HIS A 105 -4.26 -5.40 -4.80
C HIS A 105 -3.20 -6.51 -4.69
N TYR A 106 -2.93 -7.06 -3.49
CA TYR A 106 -2.07 -8.22 -3.30
C TYR A 106 -2.79 -9.54 -3.65
N ALA A 107 -4.12 -9.60 -3.56
CA ALA A 107 -4.91 -10.78 -3.89
C ALA A 107 -4.73 -11.25 -5.35
N MET A 108 -4.47 -10.31 -6.26
CA MET A 108 -4.24 -10.61 -7.69
C MET A 108 -2.84 -11.15 -8.01
N ASN A 109 -1.95 -11.21 -7.02
CA ASN A 109 -0.58 -11.67 -7.25
C ASN A 109 -0.53 -13.21 -7.29
N GLY A 110 0.20 -13.76 -8.27
CA GLY A 110 0.44 -15.19 -8.38
C GLY A 110 1.40 -15.76 -7.32
N LYS A 111 1.85 -14.93 -6.37
CA LYS A 111 2.66 -15.32 -5.22
C LYS A 111 1.95 -14.91 -3.95
N GLU A 112 2.16 -15.69 -2.91
CA GLU A 112 1.67 -15.38 -1.58
C GLU A 112 2.48 -14.22 -0.98
N HIS A 113 1.80 -13.18 -0.51
CA HIS A 113 2.39 -12.02 0.16
C HIS A 113 1.89 -12.01 1.59
N PHE A 114 2.80 -12.04 2.54
CA PHE A 114 2.47 -11.86 3.95
C PHE A 114 2.73 -10.40 4.35
N LEU A 115 1.70 -9.76 4.89
CA LEU A 115 1.67 -8.35 5.20
C LEU A 115 1.52 -8.14 6.71
N ALA A 116 2.16 -7.11 7.25
CA ALA A 116 1.90 -6.59 8.59
C ALA A 116 1.34 -5.18 8.47
N VAL A 117 0.18 -4.95 9.06
CA VAL A 117 -0.48 -3.65 9.17
C VAL A 117 -0.27 -3.14 10.58
N THR A 118 0.50 -2.08 10.72
CA THR A 118 0.77 -1.44 12.02
C THR A 118 -0.27 -0.38 12.32
N LEU A 119 -0.77 -0.34 13.56
CA LEU A 119 -1.82 0.57 13.99
C LEU A 119 -1.36 1.42 15.18
N ASN A 120 -1.81 2.68 15.22
CA ASN A 120 -1.65 3.55 16.40
C ASN A 120 -2.72 3.30 17.47
N GLY A 121 -2.65 3.99 18.61
CA GLY A 121 -3.59 3.84 19.72
C GLY A 121 -5.05 4.21 19.41
N GLY A 122 -5.30 4.87 18.28
CA GLY A 122 -6.65 5.15 17.78
C GLY A 122 -7.08 4.19 16.68
N HIS A 123 -6.40 3.06 16.51
CA HIS A 123 -6.63 2.07 15.44
C HIS A 123 -6.54 2.65 14.02
N ASN A 124 -5.75 3.70 13.84
CA ASN A 124 -5.46 4.20 12.49
C ASN A 124 -4.21 3.52 11.94
N ILE A 125 -4.22 3.20 10.66
CA ILE A 125 -3.08 2.59 9.98
C ILE A 125 -1.88 3.54 10.02
N ILE A 126 -0.76 3.08 10.57
CA ILE A 126 0.54 3.74 10.47
C ILE A 126 1.16 3.37 9.13
N GLN A 127 1.30 2.06 8.84
CA GLN A 127 1.90 1.56 7.60
C GLN A 127 1.44 0.12 7.30
N ILE A 128 1.60 -0.29 6.04
CA ILE A 128 1.44 -1.67 5.58
C ILE A 128 2.79 -2.13 5.04
N HIS A 129 3.34 -3.18 5.66
CA HIS A 129 4.64 -3.76 5.32
C HIS A 129 4.48 -5.10 4.63
N VAL A 130 5.21 -5.33 3.55
CA VAL A 130 5.38 -6.67 2.98
C VAL A 130 6.46 -7.37 3.80
N VAL A 131 6.07 -8.30 4.66
CA VAL A 131 6.96 -9.04 5.54
C VAL A 131 7.70 -10.13 4.77
N SER A 132 6.98 -10.88 3.94
CA SER A 132 7.56 -11.91 3.09
C SER A 132 6.78 -12.12 1.82
N ILE A 133 7.46 -12.63 0.80
CA ILE A 133 6.87 -13.06 -0.47
C ILE A 133 7.26 -14.52 -0.65
N GLY A 134 6.27 -15.41 -0.53
CA GLY A 134 6.48 -16.85 -0.61
C GLY A 134 6.52 -17.39 -2.03
N THR A 135 6.88 -18.67 -2.13
CA THR A 135 6.61 -19.51 -3.28
C THR A 135 5.17 -20.01 -3.21
N THR A 136 4.64 -20.59 -4.28
CA THR A 136 3.25 -21.04 -4.46
C THR A 136 2.68 -21.94 -3.34
N ASN A 137 3.50 -22.41 -2.40
CA ASN A 137 3.10 -23.44 -1.42
C ASN A 137 3.40 -23.09 0.05
N SER A 138 4.09 -22.02 0.39
CA SER A 138 4.28 -21.62 1.80
C SER A 138 4.90 -20.25 1.93
N THR A 139 4.32 -19.42 2.80
CA THR A 139 4.91 -18.17 3.26
C THR A 139 5.16 -18.30 4.76
N TYR A 140 6.40 -18.23 5.17
CA TYR A 140 6.76 -18.21 6.59
C TYR A 140 6.96 -16.76 7.04
N ALA A 141 6.06 -16.27 7.90
CA ALA A 141 6.28 -15.04 8.62
C ALA A 141 6.86 -15.36 9.99
N HIS A 142 8.11 -14.97 10.23
CA HIS A 142 8.70 -15.10 11.55
C HIS A 142 8.24 -13.91 12.43
N PRO A 143 7.86 -14.11 13.71
CA PRO A 143 7.43 -13.02 14.57
C PRO A 143 8.39 -11.82 14.61
N ARG A 144 9.71 -12.06 14.58
CA ARG A 144 10.69 -10.96 14.54
C ARG A 144 10.54 -10.05 13.31
N GLU A 145 10.12 -10.59 12.15
CA GLU A 145 9.94 -9.79 10.93
C GLU A 145 8.66 -8.96 11.01
N VAL A 146 7.58 -9.54 11.55
CA VAL A 146 6.30 -8.88 11.76
C VAL A 146 6.43 -7.74 12.78
N PHE A 147 7.03 -8.03 13.95
CA PHE A 147 7.11 -7.06 15.04
C PHE A 147 8.28 -6.10 14.94
N HIS A 148 9.27 -6.33 14.06
CA HIS A 148 10.38 -5.40 13.84
C HIS A 148 9.88 -3.99 13.47
N GLU A 149 9.05 -3.91 12.44
CA GLU A 149 8.52 -2.62 11.98
C GLU A 149 7.52 -2.04 13.00
N ALA A 150 6.70 -2.87 13.64
CA ALA A 150 5.78 -2.43 14.67
C ALA A 150 6.50 -1.75 15.86
N ILE A 151 7.60 -2.33 16.31
CA ILE A 151 8.45 -1.74 17.39
C ILE A 151 9.06 -0.42 16.92
N LYS A 152 9.63 -0.39 15.72
CA LYS A 152 10.29 0.79 15.14
C LYS A 152 9.33 1.98 14.98
N GLU A 153 8.07 1.70 14.66
CA GLU A 153 7.02 2.69 14.45
C GLU A 153 6.26 3.04 15.74
N ASN A 154 6.60 2.44 16.88
CA ASN A 154 5.87 2.54 18.13
C ASN A 154 4.38 2.21 17.95
N ALA A 155 4.08 1.17 17.17
CA ALA A 155 2.72 0.72 16.93
C ALA A 155 2.06 0.24 18.23
N SER A 156 0.77 0.53 18.38
CA SER A 156 -0.04 0.08 19.51
C SER A 156 -0.68 -1.28 19.29
N ALA A 157 -0.79 -1.71 18.02
CA ALA A 157 -1.32 -3.01 17.63
C ALA A 157 -0.86 -3.38 16.21
N VAL A 158 -1.03 -4.66 15.85
CA VAL A 158 -0.74 -5.20 14.53
C VAL A 158 -1.92 -6.04 14.05
N ILE A 159 -2.23 -5.96 12.74
CA ILE A 159 -3.04 -6.92 12.02
C ILE A 159 -2.14 -7.54 10.95
N VAL A 160 -2.23 -8.85 10.76
CA VAL A 160 -1.51 -9.51 9.67
C VAL A 160 -2.48 -9.95 8.59
N CYS A 161 -2.03 -9.88 7.33
CA CYS A 161 -2.82 -10.30 6.18
C CYS A 161 -1.94 -11.12 5.23
N HIS A 162 -2.53 -12.11 4.56
CA HIS A 162 -1.88 -12.73 3.41
C HIS A 162 -2.90 -13.13 2.34
N ASN A 163 -2.45 -13.24 1.11
CA ASN A 163 -3.29 -13.70 0.01
C ASN A 163 -3.05 -15.18 -0.30
N HIS A 164 -4.10 -15.90 -0.65
CA HIS A 164 -4.02 -17.25 -1.18
C HIS A 164 -4.15 -17.23 -2.71
N PRO A 165 -3.07 -17.49 -3.48
CA PRO A 165 -3.14 -17.56 -4.94
C PRO A 165 -4.08 -18.65 -5.47
N SER A 166 -4.43 -19.64 -4.63
CA SER A 166 -5.38 -20.71 -4.96
C SER A 166 -6.83 -20.25 -5.03
N GLY A 167 -7.17 -19.06 -4.48
CA GLY A 167 -8.52 -18.53 -4.39
C GLY A 167 -9.36 -19.09 -3.23
N MET A 168 -8.81 -19.92 -2.37
CA MET A 168 -9.49 -20.41 -1.16
C MET A 168 -9.00 -19.61 0.05
N VAL A 169 -9.92 -18.99 0.78
CA VAL A 169 -9.59 -18.16 1.96
C VAL A 169 -9.62 -18.91 3.29
N GLU A 170 -10.01 -20.21 3.28
CA GLU A 170 -9.91 -21.01 4.49
C GLU A 170 -8.46 -21.14 4.96
N PRO A 171 -8.20 -21.00 6.27
CA PRO A 171 -6.85 -21.10 6.81
C PRO A 171 -6.31 -22.52 6.71
N SER A 172 -5.06 -22.65 6.30
CA SER A 172 -4.31 -23.90 6.36
C SER A 172 -3.85 -24.20 7.80
N GLU A 173 -3.38 -25.43 8.04
CA GLU A 173 -2.75 -25.76 9.33
C GLU A 173 -1.52 -24.91 9.62
N GLU A 174 -0.77 -24.55 8.57
CA GLU A 174 0.40 -23.67 8.65
C GLU A 174 0.01 -22.25 9.08
N ASP A 175 -1.11 -21.72 8.57
CA ASP A 175 -1.63 -20.41 8.96
C ASP A 175 -2.05 -20.40 10.43
N ILE A 176 -2.71 -21.45 10.88
CA ILE A 176 -3.10 -21.61 12.28
C ILE A 176 -1.86 -21.64 13.19
N LYS A 177 -0.84 -22.44 12.82
CA LYS A 177 0.42 -22.51 13.58
C LYS A 177 1.18 -21.19 13.57
N CYS A 178 1.20 -20.48 12.43
CA CYS A 178 1.79 -19.17 12.29
C CYS A 178 1.09 -18.16 13.20
N THR A 179 -0.23 -18.10 13.15
CA THR A 179 -1.06 -17.21 13.98
C THR A 179 -0.81 -17.44 15.46
N LYS A 180 -0.75 -18.71 15.90
CA LYS A 180 -0.45 -19.04 17.31
C LYS A 180 0.91 -18.48 17.74
N LYS A 181 1.96 -18.67 16.93
CA LYS A 181 3.30 -18.13 17.22
C LYS A 181 3.31 -16.60 17.28
N LEU A 182 2.54 -15.94 16.43
CA LEU A 182 2.42 -14.48 16.42
C LEU A 182 1.67 -13.99 17.67
N LEU A 183 0.62 -14.68 18.10
CA LEU A 183 -0.10 -14.39 19.36
C LEU A 183 0.84 -14.51 20.56
N ASP A 184 1.56 -15.61 20.68
CA ASP A 184 2.50 -15.84 21.80
C ASP A 184 3.59 -14.73 21.82
N ALA A 185 4.10 -14.35 20.66
CA ALA A 185 5.09 -13.26 20.55
C ALA A 185 4.48 -11.90 20.90
N SER A 186 3.23 -11.63 20.50
CA SER A 186 2.53 -10.38 20.75
C SER A 186 2.37 -10.10 22.25
N GLU A 187 2.09 -11.12 23.03
CA GLU A 187 1.99 -11.04 24.50
C GLU A 187 3.35 -10.65 25.13
N ILE A 188 4.43 -11.29 24.68
CA ILE A 188 5.78 -11.01 25.19
C ILE A 188 6.24 -9.59 24.84
N ILE A 189 5.95 -9.15 23.61
CA ILE A 189 6.37 -7.84 23.08
C ILE A 189 5.48 -6.72 23.64
N GLY A 190 4.24 -7.01 24.02
CA GLY A 190 3.26 -6.02 24.47
C GLY A 190 2.61 -5.22 23.33
N ILE A 191 2.67 -5.74 22.08
CA ILE A 191 1.97 -5.20 20.92
C ILE A 191 0.96 -6.25 20.46
N PRO A 192 -0.35 -6.08 20.75
CA PRO A 192 -1.34 -7.10 20.45
C PRO A 192 -1.51 -7.36 18.95
N LEU A 193 -1.67 -8.64 18.58
CA LEU A 193 -2.17 -9.07 17.30
C LEU A 193 -3.70 -9.03 17.34
N LEU A 194 -4.31 -8.09 16.59
CA LEU A 194 -5.78 -7.91 16.62
C LEU A 194 -6.50 -8.86 15.68
N ASP A 195 -5.91 -9.24 14.55
CA ASP A 195 -6.49 -10.18 13.61
C ASP A 195 -5.43 -10.79 12.69
N HIS A 196 -5.79 -11.91 12.08
CA HIS A 196 -5.12 -12.48 10.91
C HIS A 196 -6.17 -12.63 9.80
N ILE A 197 -5.92 -12.00 8.64
CA ILE A 197 -6.87 -11.92 7.54
C ILE A 197 -6.28 -12.60 6.31
N ILE A 198 -6.99 -13.57 5.77
CA ILE A 198 -6.65 -14.21 4.49
C ILE A 198 -7.52 -13.59 3.41
N ILE A 199 -6.90 -13.14 2.32
CA ILE A 199 -7.61 -12.45 1.23
C ILE A 199 -7.53 -13.19 -0.09
N ASP A 200 -8.60 -13.09 -0.86
CA ASP A 200 -8.70 -13.43 -2.27
C ASP A 200 -9.34 -12.27 -3.04
N CYS A 201 -9.42 -12.36 -4.37
CA CYS A 201 -9.98 -11.32 -5.23
C CYS A 201 -11.41 -10.90 -4.86
N ASN A 202 -12.22 -11.82 -4.31
CA ASN A 202 -13.65 -11.62 -4.09
C ASN A 202 -14.10 -11.80 -2.63
N SER A 203 -13.23 -12.31 -1.77
CA SER A 203 -13.58 -12.71 -0.40
C SER A 203 -12.40 -12.56 0.55
N TYR A 204 -12.69 -12.61 1.84
CA TYR A 204 -11.67 -12.71 2.89
C TYR A 204 -12.14 -13.63 4.00
N TYR A 205 -11.19 -14.12 4.78
CA TYR A 205 -11.41 -14.83 6.02
C TYR A 205 -10.69 -14.09 7.15
N SER A 206 -11.40 -13.81 8.25
CA SER A 206 -10.85 -13.20 9.46
C SER A 206 -10.83 -14.23 10.58
N PHE A 207 -9.68 -14.39 11.21
CA PHE A 207 -9.54 -15.24 12.40
C PHE A 207 -10.31 -14.68 13.58
N LEU A 208 -10.44 -13.36 13.68
CA LEU A 208 -11.24 -12.68 14.70
C LEU A 208 -12.74 -12.95 14.50
N GLU A 209 -13.28 -12.64 13.31
CA GLU A 209 -14.71 -12.80 13.01
C GLU A 209 -15.17 -14.26 13.11
N SER A 210 -14.29 -15.23 12.76
CA SER A 210 -14.59 -16.66 12.88
C SER A 210 -14.50 -17.19 14.32
N GLY A 211 -14.01 -16.39 15.26
CA GLY A 211 -13.73 -16.81 16.65
C GLY A 211 -12.52 -17.75 16.76
N LEU A 212 -11.75 -17.95 15.69
CA LEU A 212 -10.56 -18.78 15.71
C LEU A 212 -9.41 -18.12 16.47
N LEU A 213 -9.29 -16.79 16.39
CA LEU A 213 -8.27 -16.04 17.11
C LEU A 213 -8.38 -16.23 18.62
N GLU A 214 -9.60 -16.12 19.17
CA GLU A 214 -9.87 -16.32 20.59
C GLU A 214 -9.55 -17.75 21.05
N LYS A 215 -9.90 -18.75 20.22
CA LYS A 215 -9.59 -20.16 20.52
C LYS A 215 -8.08 -20.41 20.63
N LEU A 216 -7.29 -19.73 19.79
CA LEU A 216 -5.83 -19.86 19.79
C LEU A 216 -5.17 -19.13 20.97
N GLN A 217 -5.84 -18.18 21.61
CA GLN A 217 -5.36 -17.49 22.82
C GLN A 217 -5.56 -18.32 24.10
N LEU A 218 -6.49 -19.29 24.07
CA LEU A 218 -6.71 -20.14 25.22
C LEU A 218 -5.53 -21.11 25.43
N PRO A 219 -5.12 -21.37 26.68
CA PRO A 219 -4.11 -22.40 26.96
C PRO A 219 -4.62 -23.77 26.49
N GLU A 220 -3.73 -24.56 25.90
CA GLU A 220 -4.02 -25.98 25.61
C GLU A 220 -4.30 -26.68 26.93
N VAL A 221 -5.54 -27.24 27.07
CA VAL A 221 -5.98 -27.97 28.26
C VAL A 221 -5.41 -29.39 28.26
#